data_8d3043e81ff8c88e3704d40b1ca6e9ed
#
_entry.id   8d3043e81ff8c88e3704d40b1ca6e9ed
#
_cell.length_a   1.000
_cell.length_b   1.000
_cell.length_c   1.000
_cell.angle_alpha   90.00
_cell.angle_beta   90.00
_cell.angle_gamma   90.00
#
_symmetry.space_group_name_H-M   'P 1'
#
loop_
_entity.id
_entity.type
_entity.pdbx_description
1 polymer ?
#
loop_
_entity_poly.entity_id
_entity_poly.type
_entity_poly.pdbx_seq_one_letter_code
_entity_poly.pdbx_strand_id
1 'polypeptide(L)'
;MITPFTPDLTEPAAPPVIGVVASQLLNPYQQKMLDEVMRQLNARGVISVLLSAETDVTLTALIRQATPLGLRGLLLLPGNRVTDACNLPVLQIDAEPELQADALRAGEVTAELLLKQGHQRFGFMQAQPGELAQKQGYRASLLASGTALNAELTVGSDDRDCAYQAMMSYLKKTRAAERIQALFCESDLMAFGAMQAIRDFGQGIHLAVAGFGDSEEARSSTWHLTSWSPDIRQIAGGALDRWLGQQAGNSSAEEQEQLQRRHSHAGKVLPGEMSACGCAFRH
;
A
#
# COMPACT_ATOMS: atom_id res chain seq x y z
N MET A 1 3.46 60.81 6.08
CA MET A 1 3.74 60.16 7.40
C MET A 1 3.51 58.67 7.20
N ILE A 2 4.61 57.91 7.21
CA ILE A 2 4.53 56.45 7.13
C ILE A 2 4.53 55.98 8.58
N THR A 3 3.42 55.41 9.06
CA THR A 3 3.38 54.75 10.35
C THR A 3 4.25 53.52 10.34
N PRO A 4 5.21 53.34 11.25
CA PRO A 4 5.99 52.14 11.32
C PRO A 4 5.11 50.97 11.71
N PHE A 5 5.17 49.87 10.97
CA PHE A 5 4.56 48.59 11.29
C PHE A 5 5.25 48.03 12.53
N THR A 6 4.57 48.05 13.67
CA THR A 6 4.98 47.29 14.86
C THR A 6 4.35 45.90 14.75
N PRO A 7 5.13 44.83 14.62
CA PRO A 7 4.57 43.49 14.64
C PRO A 7 3.96 43.23 16.03
N ASP A 8 2.70 42.81 16.03
CA ASP A 8 2.02 42.36 17.23
C ASP A 8 2.69 41.07 17.71
N LEU A 9 3.38 41.09 18.86
CA LEU A 9 4.10 39.95 19.43
C LEU A 9 3.20 38.83 19.95
N THR A 10 1.91 38.86 19.64
CA THR A 10 0.90 37.85 19.97
C THR A 10 0.45 37.00 18.78
N GLU A 11 1.15 37.03 17.64
CA GLU A 11 0.84 36.09 16.57
C GLU A 11 1.04 34.66 17.04
N PRO A 12 0.02 33.79 16.92
CA PRO A 12 0.16 32.39 17.24
C PRO A 12 1.31 31.80 16.40
N ALA A 13 2.13 30.97 17.00
CA ALA A 13 3.24 30.31 16.30
C ALA A 13 2.74 29.72 14.98
N ALA A 14 3.42 30.02 13.89
CA ALA A 14 3.05 29.54 12.57
C ALA A 14 2.85 28.01 12.60
N PRO A 15 1.77 27.49 11.99
CA PRO A 15 1.49 26.07 12.02
C PRO A 15 2.67 25.28 11.43
N PRO A 16 2.99 24.09 11.99
CA PRO A 16 4.09 23.27 11.46
C PRO A 16 3.81 22.84 10.03
N VAL A 17 4.84 22.84 9.19
CA VAL A 17 4.78 22.42 7.79
C VAL A 17 5.44 21.05 7.66
N ILE A 18 4.75 20.08 7.09
CA ILE A 18 5.24 18.72 6.82
C ILE A 18 5.28 18.48 5.32
N GLY A 19 6.43 18.00 4.82
CA GLY A 19 6.57 17.55 3.44
C GLY A 19 6.05 16.12 3.29
N VAL A 20 5.07 15.93 2.41
CA VAL A 20 4.59 14.59 2.04
C VAL A 20 5.26 14.18 0.75
N VAL A 21 6.12 13.15 0.81
CA VAL A 21 6.87 12.64 -0.34
C VAL A 21 6.05 11.56 -1.03
N ALA A 22 5.80 11.76 -2.31
CA ALA A 22 5.02 10.85 -3.13
C ALA A 22 5.64 10.70 -4.53
N SER A 23 5.50 9.54 -5.14
CA SER A 23 5.85 9.31 -6.55
C SER A 23 4.98 10.18 -7.46
N GLN A 24 5.45 10.52 -8.66
CA GLN A 24 4.65 11.25 -9.64
C GLN A 24 3.44 10.46 -10.11
N LEU A 25 3.60 9.14 -10.26
CA LEU A 25 2.53 8.23 -10.59
C LEU A 25 2.19 7.41 -9.34
N LEU A 26 1.03 7.69 -8.78
CA LEU A 26 0.50 6.96 -7.64
C LEU A 26 -0.46 5.88 -8.11
N ASN A 27 -0.31 4.68 -7.58
CA ASN A 27 -1.34 3.66 -7.72
C ASN A 27 -2.58 4.03 -6.85
N PRO A 28 -3.76 3.41 -7.08
CA PRO A 28 -4.98 3.75 -6.35
C PRO A 28 -4.87 3.62 -4.83
N TYR A 29 -4.08 2.67 -4.32
CA TYR A 29 -3.82 2.51 -2.89
C TYR A 29 -3.00 3.68 -2.32
N GLN A 30 -1.94 4.08 -3.03
CA GLN A 30 -1.12 5.24 -2.65
C GLN A 30 -1.92 6.55 -2.69
N GLN A 31 -2.83 6.70 -3.67
CA GLN A 31 -3.72 7.87 -3.74
C GLN A 31 -4.64 7.94 -2.51
N LYS A 32 -5.28 6.83 -2.14
CA LYS A 32 -6.11 6.76 -0.92
C LYS A 32 -5.29 7.09 0.33
N MET A 33 -4.06 6.58 0.42
CA MET A 33 -3.16 6.87 1.54
C MET A 33 -2.79 8.35 1.59
N LEU A 34 -2.47 8.97 0.45
CA LEU A 34 -2.16 10.39 0.34
C LEU A 34 -3.35 11.24 0.83
N ASP A 35 -4.55 10.99 0.31
CA ASP A 35 -5.76 11.72 0.68
C ASP A 35 -6.04 11.64 2.18
N GLU A 36 -5.89 10.45 2.77
CA GLU A 36 -6.12 10.25 4.19
C GLU A 36 -5.04 10.91 5.05
N VAL A 37 -3.76 10.81 4.68
CA VAL A 37 -2.65 11.49 5.36
C VAL A 37 -2.85 13.00 5.34
N MET A 38 -3.16 13.58 4.17
CA MET A 38 -3.40 15.02 4.02
C MET A 38 -4.59 15.46 4.88
N ARG A 39 -5.68 14.72 4.85
CA ARG A 39 -6.88 14.99 5.67
C ARG A 39 -6.53 14.96 7.17
N GLN A 40 -5.76 13.99 7.61
CA GLN A 40 -5.39 13.84 9.02
C GLN A 40 -4.39 14.88 9.49
N LEU A 41 -3.42 15.27 8.67
CA LEU A 41 -2.50 16.39 8.97
C LEU A 41 -3.30 17.70 9.13
N ASN A 42 -4.18 17.99 8.18
CA ASN A 42 -5.04 19.17 8.25
C ASN A 42 -5.93 19.20 9.52
N ALA A 43 -6.50 18.05 9.90
CA ALA A 43 -7.31 17.93 11.11
C ALA A 43 -6.50 18.20 12.40
N ARG A 44 -5.18 18.05 12.36
CA ARG A 44 -4.24 18.35 13.47
C ARG A 44 -3.65 19.76 13.38
N GLY A 45 -4.13 20.61 12.46
CA GLY A 45 -3.61 21.96 12.26
C GLY A 45 -2.20 22.00 11.64
N VAL A 46 -1.79 20.93 10.97
CA VAL A 46 -0.50 20.82 10.27
C VAL A 46 -0.69 21.18 8.81
N ILE A 47 0.13 22.07 8.28
CA ILE A 47 0.18 22.37 6.86
C ILE A 47 0.99 21.28 6.17
N SER A 48 0.47 20.70 5.11
CA SER A 48 1.16 19.69 4.31
C SER A 48 1.53 20.24 2.93
N VAL A 49 2.75 19.93 2.50
CA VAL A 49 3.27 20.27 1.17
C VAL A 49 3.63 18.97 0.45
N LEU A 50 3.03 18.74 -0.71
CA LEU A 50 3.35 17.58 -1.54
C LEU A 50 4.70 17.81 -2.23
N LEU A 51 5.63 16.89 -2.01
CA LEU A 51 6.95 16.88 -2.63
C LEU A 51 7.01 15.66 -3.56
N SER A 52 7.08 15.91 -4.86
CA SER A 52 7.13 14.85 -5.87
C SER A 52 8.22 15.16 -6.89
N ALA A 53 9.05 14.16 -7.19
CA ALA A 53 10.14 14.29 -8.16
C ALA A 53 10.40 12.94 -8.84
N GLU A 54 10.94 12.99 -10.06
CA GLU A 54 11.29 11.79 -10.83
C GLU A 54 12.53 11.07 -10.29
N THR A 55 13.43 11.81 -9.65
CA THR A 55 14.71 11.29 -9.16
C THR A 55 14.99 11.74 -7.74
N ASP A 56 15.79 10.97 -7.01
CA ASP A 56 16.25 11.30 -5.65
C ASP A 56 17.01 12.63 -5.61
N VAL A 57 17.76 12.95 -6.66
CA VAL A 57 18.54 14.21 -6.75
C VAL A 57 17.60 15.41 -6.81
N THR A 58 16.57 15.34 -7.64
CA THR A 58 15.56 16.41 -7.74
C THR A 58 14.71 16.50 -6.48
N LEU A 59 14.38 15.37 -5.85
CA LEU A 59 13.66 15.33 -4.58
C LEU A 59 14.48 16.00 -3.47
N THR A 60 15.76 15.67 -3.34
CA THR A 60 16.66 16.30 -2.36
C THR A 60 16.75 17.82 -2.57
N ALA A 61 16.82 18.27 -3.82
CA ALA A 61 16.83 19.70 -4.13
C ALA A 61 15.52 20.39 -3.70
N LEU A 62 14.35 19.77 -3.95
CA LEU A 62 13.05 20.27 -3.49
C LEU A 62 12.96 20.36 -1.96
N ILE A 63 13.44 19.33 -1.25
CA ILE A 63 13.48 19.32 0.22
C ILE A 63 14.32 20.50 0.73
N ARG A 64 15.52 20.73 0.16
CA ARG A 64 16.39 21.87 0.53
C ARG A 64 15.73 23.21 0.28
N GLN A 65 15.00 23.37 -0.84
CA GLN A 65 14.26 24.59 -1.16
C GLN A 65 13.05 24.81 -0.23
N ALA A 66 12.40 23.73 0.21
CA ALA A 66 11.25 23.80 1.10
C ALA A 66 11.63 24.02 2.58
N THR A 67 12.84 23.63 3.00
CA THR A 67 13.31 23.76 4.38
C THR A 67 13.22 25.21 4.92
N PRO A 68 13.64 26.25 4.20
CA PRO A 68 13.50 27.63 4.65
C PRO A 68 12.04 28.12 4.78
N LEU A 69 11.07 27.42 4.18
CA LEU A 69 9.64 27.71 4.29
C LEU A 69 9.01 27.17 5.58
N GLY A 70 9.84 26.68 6.51
CA GLY A 70 9.37 26.17 7.80
C GLY A 70 9.07 24.67 7.82
N LEU A 71 9.63 23.91 6.88
CA LEU A 71 9.50 22.46 6.84
C LEU A 71 10.08 21.83 8.11
N ARG A 72 9.26 21.07 8.85
CA ARG A 72 9.58 20.46 10.15
C ARG A 72 9.85 18.97 10.09
N GLY A 73 9.45 18.31 9.01
CA GLY A 73 9.66 16.88 8.84
C GLY A 73 9.15 16.39 7.48
N LEU A 74 9.45 15.15 7.19
CA LEU A 74 9.05 14.47 5.95
C LEU A 74 8.22 13.24 6.28
N LEU A 75 7.13 13.05 5.57
CA LEU A 75 6.33 11.84 5.56
C LEU A 75 6.47 11.17 4.19
N LEU A 76 6.93 9.93 4.15
CA LEU A 76 7.08 9.16 2.93
C LEU A 76 5.90 8.21 2.78
N LEU A 77 5.17 8.34 1.68
CA LEU A 77 4.15 7.35 1.31
C LEU A 77 4.78 6.00 0.95
N PRO A 78 4.02 4.89 1.05
CA PRO A 78 4.53 3.56 0.73
C PRO A 78 5.23 3.50 -0.63
N GLY A 79 6.38 2.82 -0.68
CA GLY A 79 7.19 2.69 -1.88
C GLY A 79 8.13 3.87 -2.16
N ASN A 80 8.04 4.97 -1.40
CA ASN A 80 8.93 6.11 -1.57
C ASN A 80 10.14 6.03 -0.64
N ARG A 81 11.26 6.56 -1.10
CA ARG A 81 12.53 6.64 -0.36
C ARG A 81 13.10 8.04 -0.50
N VAL A 82 13.91 8.43 0.46
CA VAL A 82 14.71 9.65 0.39
C VAL A 82 16.14 9.31 0.83
N THR A 83 17.13 9.71 0.02
CA THR A 83 18.56 9.47 0.30
C THR A 83 19.14 10.51 1.23
N ASP A 84 18.68 11.75 1.15
CA ASP A 84 19.09 12.87 2.01
C ASP A 84 17.85 13.66 2.47
N ALA A 85 17.49 13.50 3.73
CA ALA A 85 16.37 14.20 4.37
C ALA A 85 16.76 15.60 4.90
N CYS A 86 17.97 16.08 4.62
CA CYS A 86 18.47 17.39 5.09
C CYS A 86 18.33 17.59 6.61
N ASN A 87 18.60 16.55 7.39
CA ASN A 87 18.46 16.48 8.86
C ASN A 87 17.01 16.65 9.37
N LEU A 88 16.02 16.54 8.52
CA LEU A 88 14.62 16.55 8.94
C LEU A 88 14.20 15.19 9.50
N PRO A 89 13.35 15.15 10.54
CA PRO A 89 12.72 13.91 10.97
C PRO A 89 11.89 13.28 9.84
N VAL A 90 11.98 11.96 9.70
CA VAL A 90 11.29 11.22 8.63
C VAL A 90 10.33 10.20 9.23
N LEU A 91 9.08 10.24 8.79
CA LEU A 91 8.11 9.15 8.99
C LEU A 91 7.99 8.37 7.69
N GLN A 92 8.28 7.09 7.73
CA GLN A 92 8.14 6.19 6.60
C GLN A 92 6.95 5.25 6.82
N ILE A 93 5.84 5.50 6.13
CA ILE A 93 4.56 4.80 6.36
C ILE A 93 4.68 3.28 6.14
N ASP A 94 5.44 2.83 5.15
CA ASP A 94 5.61 1.40 4.88
C ASP A 94 6.47 0.66 5.91
N ALA A 95 7.19 1.37 6.76
CA ALA A 95 7.92 0.79 7.89
C ALA A 95 7.09 0.72 9.19
N GLU A 96 5.89 1.29 9.19
CA GLU A 96 5.05 1.34 10.38
C GLU A 96 4.50 -0.05 10.75
N PRO A 97 4.56 -0.44 12.05
CA PRO A 97 4.14 -1.76 12.50
C PRO A 97 2.70 -2.11 12.14
N GLU A 98 1.79 -1.14 12.18
CA GLU A 98 0.39 -1.34 11.84
C GLU A 98 0.20 -1.71 10.37
N LEU A 99 0.90 -1.04 9.47
CA LEU A 99 0.84 -1.38 8.04
C LEU A 99 1.45 -2.75 7.78
N GLN A 100 2.58 -3.06 8.43
CA GLN A 100 3.22 -4.37 8.30
C GLN A 100 2.32 -5.49 8.83
N ALA A 101 1.67 -5.30 9.99
CA ALA A 101 0.73 -6.26 10.56
C ALA A 101 -0.52 -6.43 9.70
N ASP A 102 -1.09 -5.34 9.16
CA ASP A 102 -2.23 -5.38 8.26
C ASP A 102 -1.90 -6.13 6.95
N ALA A 103 -0.75 -5.84 6.37
CA ALA A 103 -0.28 -6.52 5.15
C ALA A 103 0.00 -8.01 5.39
N LEU A 104 0.62 -8.38 6.52
CA LEU A 104 0.81 -9.78 6.90
C LEU A 104 -0.54 -10.50 7.01
N ARG A 105 -1.50 -9.89 7.70
CA ARG A 105 -2.85 -10.43 7.87
C ARG A 105 -3.59 -10.55 6.54
N ALA A 106 -3.40 -9.62 5.62
CA ALA A 106 -3.95 -9.70 4.26
C ALA A 106 -3.51 -11.00 3.57
N GLY A 107 -2.22 -11.32 3.67
CA GLY A 107 -1.67 -12.56 3.12
C GLY A 107 -2.28 -13.81 3.74
N GLU A 108 -2.36 -13.87 5.07
CA GLU A 108 -2.93 -15.00 5.80
C GLU A 108 -4.39 -15.26 5.39
N VAL A 109 -5.22 -14.21 5.46
CA VAL A 109 -6.66 -14.33 5.16
C VAL A 109 -6.91 -14.65 3.69
N THR A 110 -6.11 -14.09 2.78
CA THR A 110 -6.22 -14.41 1.35
C THR A 110 -5.85 -15.88 1.09
N ALA A 111 -4.81 -16.40 1.72
CA ALA A 111 -4.45 -17.82 1.61
C ALA A 111 -5.57 -18.71 2.14
N GLU A 112 -6.11 -18.42 3.35
CA GLU A 112 -7.22 -19.16 3.94
C GLU A 112 -8.46 -19.18 3.03
N LEU A 113 -8.79 -18.04 2.43
CA LEU A 113 -9.93 -17.93 1.51
C LEU A 113 -9.73 -18.86 0.29
N LEU A 114 -8.57 -18.79 -0.34
CA LEU A 114 -8.27 -19.58 -1.53
C LEU A 114 -8.16 -21.08 -1.24
N LEU A 115 -7.62 -21.45 -0.07
CA LEU A 115 -7.59 -22.84 0.40
C LEU A 115 -8.99 -23.40 0.64
N LYS A 116 -9.88 -22.62 1.28
CA LYS A 116 -11.29 -23.00 1.49
C LYS A 116 -12.06 -23.23 0.19
N GLN A 117 -11.65 -22.57 -0.90
CA GLN A 117 -12.22 -22.79 -2.23
C GLN A 117 -11.65 -24.02 -2.95
N GLY A 118 -10.72 -24.75 -2.31
CA GLY A 118 -10.18 -26.02 -2.82
C GLY A 118 -9.02 -25.86 -3.80
N HIS A 119 -8.44 -24.67 -3.91
CA HIS A 119 -7.23 -24.50 -4.73
C HIS A 119 -6.04 -25.22 -4.09
N GLN A 120 -5.13 -25.71 -4.94
CA GLN A 120 -3.97 -26.52 -4.53
C GLN A 120 -2.63 -25.94 -5.04
N ARG A 121 -2.66 -25.11 -6.07
CA ARG A 121 -1.45 -24.51 -6.66
C ARG A 121 -1.58 -22.99 -6.63
N PHE A 122 -0.67 -22.36 -5.91
CA PHE A 122 -0.72 -20.96 -5.52
C PHE A 122 0.41 -20.15 -6.14
N GLY A 123 0.12 -18.94 -6.57
CA GLY A 123 1.07 -17.98 -7.06
C GLY A 123 1.02 -16.67 -6.29
N PHE A 124 2.13 -15.95 -6.33
CA PHE A 124 2.22 -14.56 -5.87
C PHE A 124 2.81 -13.69 -6.97
N MET A 125 2.22 -12.52 -7.23
CA MET A 125 2.71 -11.55 -8.21
C MET A 125 3.13 -10.27 -7.51
N GLN A 126 4.35 -9.80 -7.78
CA GLN A 126 4.95 -8.63 -7.14
C GLN A 126 5.71 -7.76 -8.14
N ALA A 127 5.85 -6.47 -7.82
CA ALA A 127 6.56 -5.52 -8.68
C ALA A 127 8.06 -5.83 -8.73
N GLN A 128 8.68 -5.91 -7.58
CA GLN A 128 10.12 -6.13 -7.43
C GLN A 128 10.41 -7.36 -6.57
N PRO A 129 11.55 -8.04 -6.79
CA PRO A 129 11.94 -9.13 -5.91
C PRO A 129 12.08 -8.65 -4.46
N GLY A 130 11.52 -9.39 -3.52
CA GLY A 130 11.62 -9.05 -2.10
C GLY A 130 10.65 -9.85 -1.23
N GLU A 131 10.81 -9.68 0.07
CA GLU A 131 9.93 -10.27 1.09
C GLU A 131 8.95 -9.21 1.58
N LEU A 132 7.79 -9.15 0.93
CA LEU A 132 6.67 -8.30 1.34
C LEU A 132 5.92 -8.95 2.49
N ALA A 133 5.40 -8.16 3.43
CA ALA A 133 4.65 -8.68 4.58
C ALA A 133 3.43 -9.51 4.15
N GLN A 134 2.67 -9.04 3.13
CA GLN A 134 1.55 -9.83 2.59
C GLN A 134 2.00 -11.16 1.97
N LYS A 135 3.17 -11.22 1.31
CA LYS A 135 3.73 -12.46 0.79
C LYS A 135 4.16 -13.41 1.91
N GLN A 136 4.73 -12.86 2.99
CA GLN A 136 5.13 -13.64 4.17
C GLN A 136 3.90 -14.29 4.82
N GLY A 137 2.83 -13.53 5.08
CA GLY A 137 1.58 -14.05 5.62
C GLY A 137 0.93 -15.10 4.72
N TYR A 138 0.90 -14.84 3.41
CA TYR A 138 0.38 -15.77 2.41
C TYR A 138 1.14 -17.08 2.43
N ARG A 139 2.47 -17.03 2.36
CA ARG A 139 3.35 -18.20 2.40
C ARG A 139 3.22 -18.98 3.71
N ALA A 140 3.20 -18.28 4.85
CA ALA A 140 3.08 -18.91 6.16
C ALA A 140 1.78 -19.71 6.30
N SER A 141 0.65 -19.12 5.89
CA SER A 141 -0.66 -19.78 5.93
C SER A 141 -0.75 -20.99 4.99
N LEU A 142 -0.17 -20.89 3.78
CA LEU A 142 -0.08 -22.03 2.86
C LEU A 142 0.74 -23.17 3.47
N LEU A 143 1.90 -22.88 4.05
CA LEU A 143 2.76 -23.89 4.68
C LEU A 143 2.08 -24.55 5.88
N ALA A 144 1.37 -23.79 6.71
CA ALA A 144 0.60 -24.32 7.83
C ALA A 144 -0.50 -25.29 7.38
N SER A 145 -0.99 -25.14 6.15
CA SER A 145 -2.00 -26.02 5.53
C SER A 145 -1.39 -27.19 4.73
N GLY A 146 -0.08 -27.40 4.83
CA GLY A 146 0.64 -28.49 4.15
C GLY A 146 0.85 -28.28 2.64
N THR A 147 0.72 -27.03 2.16
CA THR A 147 0.98 -26.68 0.76
C THR A 147 2.05 -25.58 0.66
N ALA A 148 2.44 -25.21 -0.55
CA ALA A 148 3.50 -24.23 -0.76
C ALA A 148 3.14 -23.25 -1.87
N LEU A 149 3.86 -22.12 -1.91
CA LEU A 149 3.83 -21.19 -3.01
C LEU A 149 4.52 -21.85 -4.22
N ASN A 150 3.80 -22.04 -5.32
CA ASN A 150 4.26 -22.78 -6.49
C ASN A 150 4.89 -21.88 -7.56
N ALA A 151 4.50 -20.60 -7.61
CA ALA A 151 5.04 -19.63 -8.56
C ALA A 151 5.15 -18.24 -7.95
N GLU A 152 6.27 -17.58 -8.22
CA GLU A 152 6.47 -16.16 -7.94
C GLU A 152 6.69 -15.44 -9.27
N LEU A 153 5.84 -14.45 -9.55
CA LEU A 153 5.89 -13.65 -10.77
C LEU A 153 6.36 -12.24 -10.41
N THR A 154 7.56 -11.88 -10.86
CA THR A 154 8.09 -10.52 -10.72
C THR A 154 7.89 -9.77 -12.02
N VAL A 155 7.23 -8.61 -11.97
CA VAL A 155 6.78 -7.91 -13.17
C VAL A 155 7.62 -6.68 -13.51
N GLY A 156 8.47 -6.19 -12.60
CA GLY A 156 9.36 -5.06 -12.83
C GLY A 156 8.81 -3.72 -12.33
N SER A 157 7.50 -3.51 -12.35
CA SER A 157 6.83 -2.31 -11.84
C SER A 157 5.40 -2.63 -11.39
N ASP A 158 4.83 -1.78 -10.53
CA ASP A 158 3.41 -1.84 -10.16
C ASP A 158 2.56 -1.23 -11.28
N ASP A 159 2.44 -1.97 -12.37
CA ASP A 159 1.81 -1.53 -13.61
C ASP A 159 0.97 -2.65 -14.22
N ARG A 160 -0.20 -2.27 -14.79
CA ARG A 160 -1.16 -3.21 -15.39
C ARG A 160 -0.58 -3.94 -16.59
N ASP A 161 0.10 -3.22 -17.48
CA ASP A 161 0.61 -3.80 -18.73
C ASP A 161 1.79 -4.73 -18.44
N CYS A 162 2.67 -4.37 -17.50
CA CYS A 162 3.74 -5.24 -17.04
C CYS A 162 3.20 -6.53 -16.43
N ALA A 163 2.16 -6.44 -15.59
CA ALA A 163 1.48 -7.60 -15.02
C ALA A 163 0.80 -8.47 -16.09
N TYR A 164 0.16 -7.85 -17.07
CA TYR A 164 -0.42 -8.54 -18.23
C TYR A 164 0.63 -9.35 -18.98
N GLN A 165 1.76 -8.73 -19.32
CA GLN A 165 2.84 -9.40 -20.07
C GLN A 165 3.46 -10.54 -19.27
N ALA A 166 3.70 -10.35 -17.96
CA ALA A 166 4.23 -11.38 -17.09
C ALA A 166 3.28 -12.58 -17.00
N MET A 167 1.99 -12.33 -16.79
CA MET A 167 0.98 -13.39 -16.74
C MET A 167 0.81 -14.10 -18.06
N MET A 168 0.77 -13.37 -19.17
CA MET A 168 0.71 -13.95 -20.52
C MET A 168 1.93 -14.84 -20.81
N SER A 169 3.13 -14.39 -20.42
CA SER A 169 4.37 -15.18 -20.54
C SER A 169 4.31 -16.45 -19.70
N TYR A 170 3.84 -16.35 -18.45
CA TYR A 170 3.65 -17.50 -17.58
C TYR A 170 2.69 -18.54 -18.19
N LEU A 171 1.53 -18.08 -18.66
CA LEU A 171 0.52 -18.98 -19.27
C LEU A 171 1.02 -19.69 -20.52
N LYS A 172 1.83 -19.01 -21.36
CA LYS A 172 2.45 -19.59 -22.56
C LYS A 172 3.52 -20.63 -22.26
N LYS A 173 4.31 -20.41 -21.19
CA LYS A 173 5.44 -21.26 -20.83
C LYS A 173 5.05 -22.46 -19.99
N THR A 174 3.94 -22.38 -19.24
CA THR A 174 3.55 -23.39 -18.27
C THR A 174 2.45 -24.29 -18.84
N ARG A 175 2.65 -25.63 -18.72
CA ARG A 175 1.65 -26.62 -19.15
C ARG A 175 0.37 -26.47 -18.33
N ALA A 176 -0.78 -26.75 -18.92
CA ALA A 176 -2.08 -26.58 -18.27
C ALA A 176 -2.17 -27.30 -16.91
N ALA A 177 -1.64 -28.52 -16.80
CA ALA A 177 -1.67 -29.31 -15.57
C ALA A 177 -0.77 -28.74 -14.45
N GLU A 178 0.21 -27.91 -14.80
CA GLU A 178 1.21 -27.36 -13.87
C GLU A 178 0.89 -25.90 -13.46
N ARG A 179 -0.10 -25.27 -14.13
CA ARG A 179 -0.45 -23.87 -13.85
C ARG A 179 -0.98 -23.71 -12.44
N ILE A 180 -0.70 -22.54 -11.86
CA ILE A 180 -1.35 -22.12 -10.61
C ILE A 180 -2.86 -22.04 -10.79
N GLN A 181 -3.60 -22.24 -9.72
CA GLN A 181 -5.05 -22.17 -9.68
C GLN A 181 -5.54 -20.91 -8.98
N ALA A 182 -4.67 -20.32 -8.16
CA ALA A 182 -4.94 -19.10 -7.42
C ALA A 182 -3.70 -18.20 -7.42
N LEU A 183 -3.92 -16.90 -7.60
CA LEU A 183 -2.90 -15.87 -7.65
C LEU A 183 -3.26 -14.77 -6.67
N PHE A 184 -2.34 -14.41 -5.79
CA PHE A 184 -2.43 -13.20 -4.98
C PHE A 184 -1.47 -12.16 -5.55
N CYS A 185 -1.95 -10.96 -5.83
CA CYS A 185 -1.19 -9.86 -6.41
C CYS A 185 -0.89 -8.80 -5.35
N GLU A 186 0.31 -8.22 -5.41
CA GLU A 186 0.76 -7.14 -4.53
C GLU A 186 -0.16 -5.91 -4.58
N SER A 187 -0.82 -5.68 -5.71
CA SER A 187 -1.77 -4.59 -5.90
C SER A 187 -2.96 -4.98 -6.79
N ASP A 188 -4.03 -4.19 -6.74
CA ASP A 188 -5.16 -4.33 -7.65
C ASP A 188 -4.78 -4.07 -9.11
N LEU A 189 -3.83 -3.15 -9.39
CA LEU A 189 -3.38 -2.88 -10.75
C LEU A 189 -2.77 -4.14 -11.39
N MET A 190 -1.93 -4.84 -10.64
CA MET A 190 -1.37 -6.11 -11.12
C MET A 190 -2.44 -7.18 -11.28
N ALA A 191 -3.41 -7.23 -10.36
CA ALA A 191 -4.53 -8.16 -10.47
C ALA A 191 -5.34 -7.92 -11.74
N PHE A 192 -5.61 -6.67 -12.12
CA PHE A 192 -6.30 -6.35 -13.39
C PHE A 192 -5.50 -6.80 -14.61
N GLY A 193 -4.19 -6.57 -14.63
CA GLY A 193 -3.33 -7.05 -15.72
C GLY A 193 -3.34 -8.57 -15.85
N ALA A 194 -3.23 -9.28 -14.72
CA ALA A 194 -3.30 -10.73 -14.69
C ALA A 194 -4.67 -11.25 -15.17
N MET A 195 -5.78 -10.66 -14.70
CA MET A 195 -7.13 -11.03 -15.12
C MET A 195 -7.36 -10.79 -16.61
N GLN A 196 -6.87 -9.68 -17.16
CA GLN A 196 -6.94 -9.41 -18.58
C GLN A 196 -6.17 -10.46 -19.39
N ALA A 197 -4.93 -10.78 -18.97
CA ALA A 197 -4.13 -11.81 -19.63
C ALA A 197 -4.82 -13.19 -19.62
N ILE A 198 -5.47 -13.55 -18.51
CA ILE A 198 -6.25 -14.80 -18.41
C ILE A 198 -7.42 -14.80 -19.40
N ARG A 199 -8.17 -13.70 -19.51
CA ARG A 199 -9.28 -13.55 -20.48
C ARG A 199 -8.78 -13.68 -21.92
N ASP A 200 -7.70 -12.96 -22.26
CA ASP A 200 -7.17 -12.89 -23.62
C ASP A 200 -6.47 -14.20 -24.04
N PHE A 201 -5.93 -14.95 -23.11
CA PHE A 201 -5.33 -16.25 -23.40
C PHE A 201 -6.37 -17.27 -23.86
N GLY A 202 -7.62 -17.15 -23.41
CA GLY A 202 -8.74 -17.88 -23.94
C GLY A 202 -9.45 -18.82 -22.95
N GLN A 203 -10.46 -19.51 -23.47
CA GLN A 203 -11.35 -20.37 -22.67
C GLN A 203 -10.60 -21.57 -22.06
N GLY A 204 -11.05 -21.99 -20.89
CA GLY A 204 -10.53 -23.18 -20.19
C GLY A 204 -9.46 -22.90 -19.14
N ILE A 205 -9.13 -21.61 -18.87
CA ILE A 205 -8.28 -21.26 -17.73
C ILE A 205 -9.18 -20.85 -16.57
N HIS A 206 -9.12 -21.64 -15.50
CA HIS A 206 -9.75 -21.36 -14.25
C HIS A 206 -8.66 -20.98 -13.23
N LEU A 207 -8.46 -19.68 -13.02
CA LEU A 207 -7.46 -19.14 -12.12
C LEU A 207 -8.09 -18.03 -11.29
N ALA A 208 -8.17 -18.25 -9.99
CA ALA A 208 -8.65 -17.25 -9.04
C ALA A 208 -7.61 -16.15 -8.87
N VAL A 209 -8.04 -14.89 -8.84
CA VAL A 209 -7.15 -13.74 -8.64
C VAL A 209 -7.64 -12.93 -7.46
N ALA A 210 -6.73 -12.60 -6.57
CA ALA A 210 -6.95 -11.67 -5.46
C ALA A 210 -5.96 -10.50 -5.55
N GLY A 211 -6.41 -9.31 -5.17
CA GLY A 211 -5.64 -8.07 -5.15
C GLY A 211 -5.45 -7.51 -3.74
N PHE A 212 -4.82 -6.35 -3.67
CA PHE A 212 -4.58 -5.59 -2.45
C PHE A 212 -4.77 -4.09 -2.72
N GLY A 213 -5.49 -3.39 -1.84
CA GLY A 213 -5.75 -1.95 -1.90
C GLY A 213 -7.21 -1.57 -2.03
N ASP A 214 -8.08 -2.52 -2.46
CA ASP A 214 -9.52 -2.30 -2.61
C ASP A 214 -9.84 -1.01 -3.36
N SER A 215 -9.26 -0.87 -4.54
CA SER A 215 -9.48 0.27 -5.42
C SER A 215 -10.95 0.38 -5.85
N GLU A 216 -11.38 1.58 -6.25
CA GLU A 216 -12.74 1.78 -6.79
C GLU A 216 -12.99 0.90 -8.01
N GLU A 217 -11.97 0.76 -8.87
CA GLU A 217 -12.01 -0.08 -10.05
C GLU A 217 -12.18 -1.56 -9.70
N ALA A 218 -11.59 -2.03 -8.59
CA ALA A 218 -11.74 -3.41 -8.13
C ALA A 218 -13.21 -3.78 -7.87
N ARG A 219 -14.00 -2.83 -7.37
CA ARG A 219 -15.44 -3.00 -7.09
C ARG A 219 -16.34 -2.84 -8.33
N SER A 220 -15.77 -2.38 -9.44
CA SER A 220 -16.55 -2.13 -10.67
C SER A 220 -17.13 -3.42 -11.25
N SER A 221 -18.24 -3.29 -12.00
CA SER A 221 -18.85 -4.40 -12.73
C SER A 221 -17.94 -5.05 -13.78
N THR A 222 -16.87 -4.38 -14.17
CA THR A 222 -15.87 -4.90 -15.12
C THR A 222 -14.96 -5.93 -14.49
N TRP A 223 -14.57 -5.72 -13.21
CA TRP A 223 -13.54 -6.52 -12.58
C TRP A 223 -14.09 -7.43 -11.47
N HIS A 224 -14.97 -6.93 -10.61
CA HIS A 224 -15.46 -7.68 -9.43
C HIS A 224 -14.33 -8.40 -8.69
N LEU A 225 -13.19 -7.69 -8.52
CA LEU A 225 -11.98 -8.26 -7.96
C LEU A 225 -12.14 -8.50 -6.45
N THR A 226 -11.82 -9.70 -6.00
CA THR A 226 -11.59 -9.93 -4.57
C THR A 226 -10.31 -9.22 -4.15
N SER A 227 -10.40 -8.27 -3.25
CA SER A 227 -9.27 -7.47 -2.81
C SER A 227 -9.24 -7.29 -1.30
N TRP A 228 -8.04 -7.21 -0.73
CA TRP A 228 -7.86 -6.77 0.64
C TRP A 228 -8.07 -5.27 0.74
N SER A 229 -8.88 -4.85 1.72
CA SER A 229 -9.13 -3.44 2.04
C SER A 229 -8.40 -3.06 3.32
N PRO A 230 -7.22 -2.43 3.23
CA PRO A 230 -6.50 -1.96 4.42
C PRO A 230 -7.28 -0.89 5.18
N ASP A 231 -7.16 -0.86 6.51
CA ASP A 231 -7.68 0.26 7.29
C ASP A 231 -6.72 1.46 7.26
N ILE A 232 -6.69 2.13 6.10
CA ILE A 232 -5.80 3.27 5.83
C ILE A 232 -5.97 4.37 6.89
N ARG A 233 -7.21 4.58 7.38
CA ARG A 233 -7.50 5.60 8.38
C ARG A 233 -6.79 5.33 9.70
N GLN A 234 -6.82 4.11 10.16
CA GLN A 234 -6.15 3.72 11.40
C GLN A 234 -4.63 3.68 11.22
N ILE A 235 -4.15 3.12 10.11
CA ILE A 235 -2.72 3.06 9.79
C ILE A 235 -2.12 4.47 9.79
N ALA A 236 -2.68 5.39 8.99
CA ALA A 236 -2.21 6.76 8.92
C ALA A 236 -2.34 7.50 10.26
N GLY A 237 -3.47 7.30 10.96
CA GLY A 237 -3.74 7.94 12.25
C GLY A 237 -2.73 7.53 13.31
N GLY A 238 -2.51 6.25 13.49
CA GLY A 238 -1.56 5.72 14.47
C GLY A 238 -0.13 6.16 14.21
N ALA A 239 0.30 6.11 12.93
CA ALA A 239 1.61 6.58 12.51
C ALA A 239 1.83 8.07 12.81
N LEU A 240 0.84 8.91 12.45
CA LEU A 240 0.92 10.35 12.68
C LEU A 240 0.89 10.71 14.17
N ASP A 241 0.04 10.07 14.96
CA ASP A 241 -0.07 10.36 16.39
C ASP A 241 1.24 10.03 17.12
N ARG A 242 1.87 8.89 16.82
CA ARG A 242 3.18 8.54 17.37
C ARG A 242 4.26 9.52 16.94
N TRP A 243 4.34 9.79 15.64
CA TRP A 243 5.40 10.62 15.10
C TRP A 243 5.33 12.07 15.56
N LEU A 244 4.15 12.68 15.55
CA LEU A 244 3.95 14.05 16.03
C LEU A 244 4.07 14.14 17.55
N GLY A 245 3.62 13.12 18.30
CA GLY A 245 3.81 13.03 19.75
C GLY A 245 5.28 12.97 20.16
N GLN A 246 6.10 12.21 19.45
CA GLN A 246 7.56 12.17 19.67
C GLN A 246 8.23 13.52 19.40
N GLN A 247 7.79 14.25 18.40
CA GLN A 247 8.29 15.59 18.06
C GLN A 247 7.95 16.64 19.14
N ALA A 248 6.80 16.48 19.79
CA ALA A 248 6.34 17.39 20.86
C ALA A 248 7.01 17.14 22.22
N GLY A 249 7.80 16.08 22.38
CA GLY A 249 8.42 15.70 23.66
C GLY A 249 7.43 15.23 24.73
N ASN A 250 6.18 14.90 24.35
CA ASN A 250 5.05 14.69 25.26
C ASN A 250 4.63 13.23 25.44
N SER A 251 5.36 12.25 24.92
CA SER A 251 4.88 10.86 25.01
C SER A 251 5.55 10.09 26.14
N SER A 252 4.78 9.77 27.18
CA SER A 252 5.16 8.73 28.17
C SER A 252 5.04 7.34 27.51
N ALA A 253 5.84 6.37 27.98
CA ALA A 253 5.80 4.99 27.48
C ALA A 253 4.39 4.35 27.62
N GLU A 254 3.62 4.75 28.63
CA GLU A 254 2.26 4.28 28.89
C GLU A 254 1.24 4.79 27.86
N GLU A 255 1.39 6.03 27.36
CA GLU A 255 0.54 6.59 26.31
C GLU A 255 0.81 5.90 24.97
N GLN A 256 2.05 5.54 24.69
CA GLN A 256 2.41 4.79 23.48
C GLN A 256 1.81 3.37 23.50
N GLU A 257 1.80 2.69 24.65
CA GLU A 257 1.17 1.36 24.79
C GLU A 257 -0.36 1.42 24.72
N GLN A 258 -0.99 2.47 25.23
CA GLN A 258 -2.44 2.69 25.11
C GLN A 258 -2.86 3.03 23.66
N LEU A 259 -2.04 3.79 22.93
CA LEU A 259 -2.27 4.08 21.49
C LEU A 259 -2.18 2.80 20.67
N GLN A 260 -1.20 1.94 20.91
CA GLN A 260 -1.09 0.62 20.24
C GLN A 260 -2.32 -0.26 20.48
N ARG A 261 -2.87 -0.28 21.70
CA ARG A 261 -4.08 -1.06 22.02
C ARG A 261 -5.35 -0.53 21.34
N ARG A 262 -5.44 0.79 21.06
CA ARG A 262 -6.58 1.40 20.37
C ARG A 262 -6.60 1.11 18.86
N HIS A 263 -5.46 0.77 18.28
CA HIS A 263 -5.28 0.60 16.83
C HIS A 263 -5.27 -0.87 16.37
N SER A 264 -5.87 -1.79 17.15
CA SER A 264 -5.87 -3.23 16.85
C SER A 264 -6.93 -3.68 15.82
N HIS A 265 -7.42 -2.80 14.97
CA HIS A 265 -8.34 -3.20 13.92
C HIS A 265 -7.55 -3.50 12.63
N ALA A 266 -7.62 -4.74 12.19
CA ALA A 266 -7.07 -5.15 10.92
C ALA A 266 -7.99 -4.73 9.77
N GLY A 267 -7.44 -4.52 8.60
CA GLY A 267 -8.18 -4.45 7.35
C GLY A 267 -9.05 -5.70 7.14
N LYS A 268 -9.86 -5.71 6.12
CA LYS A 268 -10.75 -6.82 5.80
C LYS A 268 -10.68 -7.19 4.33
N VAL A 269 -10.89 -8.48 4.04
CA VAL A 269 -11.19 -8.90 2.67
C VAL A 269 -12.58 -8.39 2.33
N LEU A 270 -12.67 -7.61 1.27
CA LEU A 270 -13.94 -7.34 0.60
C LEU A 270 -14.12 -8.39 -0.48
N PRO A 271 -15.12 -9.28 -0.35
CA PRO A 271 -15.38 -10.28 -1.37
C PRO A 271 -15.80 -9.55 -2.64
N GLY A 272 -14.97 -9.64 -3.67
CA GLY A 272 -15.39 -9.44 -5.03
C GLY A 272 -16.02 -10.73 -5.53
N GLU A 273 -16.78 -10.67 -6.60
CA GLU A 273 -17.10 -11.90 -7.33
C GLU A 273 -15.80 -12.37 -7.98
N MET A 274 -15.23 -13.46 -7.47
CA MET A 274 -14.08 -14.14 -8.11
C MET A 274 -14.43 -14.66 -9.52
N SER A 275 -15.64 -14.42 -9.94
CA SER A 275 -16.26 -14.82 -11.20
C SER A 275 -15.79 -14.06 -12.44
N ALA A 276 -15.02 -12.98 -12.31
CA ALA A 276 -14.62 -12.19 -13.46
C ALA A 276 -13.79 -12.95 -14.51
N CYS A 277 -13.21 -14.09 -14.15
CA CYS A 277 -12.55 -15.00 -15.08
C CYS A 277 -13.29 -16.32 -15.29
N GLY A 278 -14.56 -16.41 -14.95
CA GLY A 278 -15.31 -17.68 -15.01
C GLY A 278 -14.85 -18.69 -13.96
N CYS A 279 -14.05 -18.27 -12.97
CA CYS A 279 -13.56 -19.08 -11.88
C CYS A 279 -14.56 -19.12 -10.71
N ALA A 280 -15.81 -18.73 -10.99
CA ALA A 280 -16.88 -18.84 -10.04
C ALA A 280 -17.04 -20.28 -9.58
N PHE A 281 -17.06 -20.42 -8.29
CA PHE A 281 -17.74 -21.47 -7.56
C PHE A 281 -17.92 -22.80 -8.29
N ARG A 282 -17.04 -23.75 -8.02
CA ARG A 282 -17.50 -25.14 -8.12
C ARG A 282 -18.53 -25.34 -7.02
N HIS A 283 -19.77 -25.55 -7.45
CA HIS A 283 -20.80 -26.14 -6.61
C HIS A 283 -20.37 -27.50 -6.13
#